data_fbab7422b92876ffb2412ead15c3eea1
#
_entry.id   fbab7422b92876ffb2412ead15c3eea1
#
_cell.length_a   1.000
_cell.length_b   1.000
_cell.length_c   1.000
_cell.angle_alpha   90.00
_cell.angle_beta   90.00
_cell.angle_gamma   90.00
#
_symmetry.space_group_name_H-M   'P 1'
#
loop_
_entity.id
_entity.type
_entity.pdbx_description
1 polymer ?
#
loop_
_entity_poly.entity_id
_entity_poly.type
_entity_poly.pdbx_seq_one_letter_code
_entity_poly.pdbx_strand_id
1 'polypeptide(L)'
;MKLLIISDIHGSSYYAKMIPEIFKLEKADEIIILGDLYYHGPRNPLPKDYSPMDVCNILNSLKEKLKVVRGNCDALVDETISDFNFHDHLLLTINNKRIYFTHGDKYNQDVLPDEKFDIMFYGHFHTGFIRKKNNLIFANPGSLSLPKNNTRHSYIIMDSEKITLKDISGS
;
A
#
# COMPACT_ATOMS: atom_id res chain seq x y z
N MET A 1 17.57 3.57 3.80
CA MET A 1 16.36 3.65 2.94
C MET A 1 15.14 3.61 3.84
N LYS A 2 14.25 4.58 3.69
CA LYS A 2 13.00 4.70 4.42
C LYS A 2 11.82 4.60 3.46
N LEU A 3 10.90 3.68 3.70
CA LEU A 3 9.74 3.41 2.84
C LEU A 3 8.46 3.92 3.49
N LEU A 4 7.64 4.61 2.71
CA LEU A 4 6.21 4.82 2.98
C LEU A 4 5.42 3.71 2.29
N ILE A 5 4.66 2.93 3.04
CA ILE A 5 3.87 1.80 2.53
C ILE A 5 2.39 2.09 2.77
N ILE A 6 1.62 2.13 1.68
CA ILE A 6 0.19 2.41 1.67
C ILE A 6 -0.55 1.36 0.84
N SER A 7 -1.86 1.27 0.99
CA SER A 7 -2.71 0.33 0.26
C SER A 7 -4.16 0.81 0.18
N ASP A 8 -4.89 0.25 -0.78
CA ASP A 8 -6.35 0.32 -0.82
C ASP A 8 -6.87 1.77 -0.80
N ILE A 9 -6.45 2.55 -1.82
CA ILE A 9 -6.86 3.96 -2.04
C ILE A 9 -8.27 4.03 -2.60
N HIS A 10 -8.63 3.05 -3.45
CA HIS A 10 -9.98 2.87 -4.01
C HIS A 10 -10.59 4.12 -4.65
N GLY A 11 -9.78 4.96 -5.28
CA GLY A 11 -10.25 6.14 -6.01
C GLY A 11 -10.59 7.35 -5.14
N SER A 12 -10.26 7.35 -3.85
CA SER A 12 -10.46 8.51 -2.98
C SER A 12 -9.43 9.59 -3.25
N SER A 13 -9.83 10.66 -3.92
CA SER A 13 -8.96 11.81 -4.13
C SER A 13 -8.68 12.57 -2.82
N TYR A 14 -9.62 12.53 -1.86
CA TYR A 14 -9.42 13.12 -0.54
C TYR A 14 -8.19 12.56 0.17
N TYR A 15 -8.11 11.23 0.26
CA TYR A 15 -6.96 10.59 0.92
C TYR A 15 -5.72 10.55 0.04
N ALA A 16 -5.87 10.45 -1.28
CA ALA A 16 -4.72 10.50 -2.19
C ALA A 16 -3.94 11.82 -2.10
N LYS A 17 -4.63 12.96 -1.92
CA LYS A 17 -4.00 14.28 -1.70
C LYS A 17 -3.09 14.34 -0.49
N MET A 18 -3.29 13.46 0.49
CA MET A 18 -2.44 13.40 1.70
C MET A 18 -1.10 12.67 1.44
N ILE A 19 -1.02 11.85 0.39
CA ILE A 19 0.19 11.03 0.11
C ILE A 19 1.45 11.89 -0.04
N PRO A 20 1.47 12.96 -0.87
CA PRO A 20 2.65 13.82 -1.00
C PRO A 20 3.07 14.50 0.32
N GLU A 21 2.09 14.89 1.13
CA GLU A 21 2.33 15.53 2.43
C GLU A 21 2.92 14.54 3.43
N ILE A 22 2.33 13.32 3.53
CA ILE A 22 2.85 12.24 4.38
C ILE A 22 4.27 11.85 3.93
N PHE A 23 4.51 11.70 2.63
CA PHE A 23 5.82 11.37 2.08
C PHE A 23 6.88 12.39 2.50
N LYS A 24 6.56 13.67 2.39
CA LYS A 24 7.44 14.77 2.81
C LYS A 24 7.65 14.83 4.33
N LEU A 25 6.55 14.72 5.10
CA LEU A 25 6.58 14.73 6.57
C LEU A 25 7.46 13.61 7.13
N GLU A 26 7.27 12.41 6.59
CA GLU A 26 8.00 11.21 7.01
C GLU A 26 9.44 11.17 6.47
N LYS A 27 9.79 12.05 5.53
CA LYS A 27 11.10 12.05 4.84
C LYS A 27 11.41 10.66 4.28
N ALA A 28 10.43 10.03 3.65
CA ALA A 28 10.61 8.73 3.03
C ALA A 28 11.40 8.87 1.71
N ASP A 29 12.13 7.83 1.33
CA ASP A 29 12.90 7.79 0.09
C ASP A 29 12.05 7.31 -1.09
N GLU A 30 11.16 6.34 -0.83
CA GLU A 30 10.26 5.72 -1.81
C GLU A 30 8.88 5.44 -1.20
N ILE A 31 7.88 5.29 -2.09
CA ILE A 31 6.51 4.93 -1.75
C ILE A 31 6.21 3.57 -2.37
N ILE A 32 5.74 2.62 -1.56
CA ILE A 32 5.22 1.34 -2.02
C ILE A 32 3.70 1.36 -1.88
N ILE A 33 2.98 1.14 -2.98
CA ILE A 33 1.52 1.00 -2.97
C ILE A 33 1.18 -0.47 -3.22
N LEU A 34 0.42 -1.05 -2.30
CA LEU A 34 0.08 -2.47 -2.33
C LEU A 34 -1.23 -2.77 -3.08
N GLY A 35 -1.58 -1.95 -4.06
CA GLY A 35 -2.71 -2.18 -4.97
C GLY A 35 -4.01 -1.50 -4.58
N ASP A 36 -5.02 -1.73 -5.41
CA ASP A 36 -6.37 -1.18 -5.33
C ASP A 36 -6.39 0.35 -5.35
N LEU A 37 -5.91 0.90 -6.50
CA LEU A 37 -5.66 2.33 -6.65
C LEU A 37 -6.93 3.13 -6.96
N TYR A 38 -7.66 2.76 -8.03
CA TYR A 38 -8.66 3.64 -8.66
C TYR A 38 -10.10 3.20 -8.47
N TYR A 39 -10.37 1.90 -8.62
CA TYR A 39 -11.72 1.35 -8.52
C TYR A 39 -12.10 1.06 -7.07
N HIS A 40 -13.30 1.50 -6.66
CA HIS A 40 -13.74 1.30 -5.28
C HIS A 40 -14.03 -0.17 -4.92
N GLY A 41 -14.22 -1.04 -5.92
CA GLY A 41 -14.62 -2.42 -5.75
C GLY A 41 -16.14 -2.58 -5.56
N PRO A 42 -16.74 -3.68 -6.07
CA PRO A 42 -18.22 -3.82 -6.12
C PRO A 42 -18.86 -4.00 -4.74
N ARG A 43 -18.08 -4.38 -3.73
CA ARG A 43 -18.55 -4.65 -2.36
C ARG A 43 -18.29 -3.54 -1.37
N ASN A 44 -17.54 -2.50 -1.78
CA ASN A 44 -17.21 -1.38 -0.92
C ASN A 44 -18.15 -0.20 -1.19
N PRO A 45 -18.43 0.65 -0.19
CA PRO A 45 -19.07 1.94 -0.45
C PRO A 45 -18.12 2.84 -1.26
N LEU A 46 -18.66 3.89 -1.87
CA LEU A 46 -17.83 4.93 -2.47
C LEU A 46 -17.06 5.65 -1.36
N PRO A 47 -15.73 5.77 -1.48
CA PRO A 47 -14.93 6.51 -0.50
C PRO A 47 -15.14 8.03 -0.66
N LYS A 48 -14.66 8.76 0.32
CA LYS A 48 -14.73 10.23 0.33
C LYS A 48 -14.05 10.81 -0.92
N ASP A 49 -14.74 11.72 -1.60
CA ASP A 49 -14.29 12.40 -2.83
C ASP A 49 -13.81 11.39 -3.87
N TYR A 50 -14.68 10.44 -4.24
CA TYR A 50 -14.35 9.42 -5.24
C TYR A 50 -14.10 10.07 -6.59
N SER A 51 -12.86 10.04 -7.04
CA SER A 51 -12.40 10.57 -8.32
C SER A 51 -11.15 9.82 -8.78
N PRO A 52 -11.30 8.69 -9.50
CA PRO A 52 -10.17 7.87 -9.97
C PRO A 52 -9.14 8.65 -10.76
N MET A 53 -9.57 9.57 -11.63
CA MET A 53 -8.65 10.38 -12.45
C MET A 53 -7.84 11.39 -11.63
N ASP A 54 -8.42 11.94 -10.55
CA ASP A 54 -7.65 12.80 -9.65
C ASP A 54 -6.60 11.99 -8.89
N VAL A 55 -6.93 10.77 -8.44
CA VAL A 55 -5.97 9.85 -7.85
C VAL A 55 -4.84 9.55 -8.83
N CYS A 56 -5.18 9.22 -10.09
CA CYS A 56 -4.20 8.96 -11.15
C CYS A 56 -3.25 10.16 -11.34
N ASN A 57 -3.77 11.37 -11.46
CA ASN A 57 -2.96 12.58 -11.62
C ASN A 57 -2.01 12.82 -10.41
N ILE A 58 -2.49 12.59 -9.19
CA ILE A 58 -1.66 12.70 -7.99
C ILE A 58 -0.53 11.68 -8.03
N LEU A 59 -0.85 10.40 -8.30
CA LEU A 59 0.15 9.34 -8.32
C LEU A 59 1.16 9.52 -9.46
N ASN A 60 0.72 9.94 -10.66
CA ASN A 60 1.61 10.26 -11.78
C ASN A 60 2.60 11.38 -11.43
N SER A 61 2.20 12.35 -10.61
CA SER A 61 3.13 13.40 -10.13
C SER A 61 4.24 12.85 -9.21
N LEU A 62 4.07 11.66 -8.66
CA LEU A 62 5.00 10.99 -7.76
C LEU A 62 5.73 9.81 -8.42
N LYS A 63 5.55 9.57 -9.70
CA LYS A 63 5.99 8.35 -10.43
C LYS A 63 7.43 7.93 -10.18
N GLU A 64 8.35 8.90 -10.08
CA GLU A 64 9.78 8.63 -9.85
C GLU A 64 10.09 8.05 -8.45
N LYS A 65 9.11 8.12 -7.55
CA LYS A 65 9.22 7.63 -6.16
C LYS A 65 8.31 6.43 -5.88
N LEU A 66 7.49 6.02 -6.87
CA LEU A 66 6.51 4.96 -6.70
C LEU A 66 7.04 3.60 -7.12
N LYS A 67 6.67 2.58 -6.35
CA LYS A 67 6.60 1.18 -6.77
C LYS A 67 5.22 0.66 -6.42
N VAL A 68 4.54 0.08 -7.39
CA VAL A 68 3.14 -0.31 -7.26
C VAL A 68 2.98 -1.81 -7.47
N VAL A 69 2.34 -2.46 -6.51
CA VAL A 69 1.86 -3.84 -6.64
C VAL A 69 0.42 -3.80 -7.14
N ARG A 70 0.06 -4.70 -8.06
CA ARG A 70 -1.30 -4.83 -8.57
C ARG A 70 -2.23 -5.42 -7.51
N GLY A 71 -3.36 -4.76 -7.26
CA GLY A 71 -4.46 -5.29 -6.48
C GLY A 71 -5.51 -6.01 -7.33
N ASN A 72 -6.45 -6.65 -6.65
CA ASN A 72 -7.53 -7.38 -7.34
C ASN A 72 -8.58 -6.45 -8.00
N CYS A 73 -8.64 -5.19 -7.60
CA CYS A 73 -9.50 -4.19 -8.22
C CYS A 73 -8.79 -3.38 -9.33
N ASP A 74 -7.48 -3.54 -9.50
CA ASP A 74 -6.72 -2.84 -10.53
C ASP A 74 -6.86 -3.56 -11.87
N ALA A 75 -7.36 -2.84 -12.87
CA ALA A 75 -7.61 -3.36 -14.21
C ALA A 75 -6.44 -3.04 -15.17
N LEU A 76 -6.37 -3.78 -16.30
CA LEU A 76 -5.36 -3.50 -17.33
C LEU A 76 -5.47 -2.08 -17.90
N VAL A 77 -6.68 -1.53 -17.97
CA VAL A 77 -6.91 -0.15 -18.43
C VAL A 77 -6.25 0.88 -17.51
N ASP A 78 -6.08 0.57 -16.24
CA ASP A 78 -5.45 1.48 -15.28
C ASP A 78 -3.97 1.72 -15.60
N GLU A 79 -3.30 0.73 -16.20
CA GLU A 79 -1.93 0.89 -16.69
C GLU A 79 -1.81 1.90 -17.84
N THR A 80 -2.86 2.04 -18.64
CA THR A 80 -2.83 2.96 -19.81
C THR A 80 -2.88 4.43 -19.42
N ILE A 81 -3.36 4.74 -18.21
CA ILE A 81 -3.46 6.10 -17.67
C ILE A 81 -2.37 6.41 -16.64
N SER A 82 -1.64 5.39 -16.19
CA SER A 82 -0.60 5.50 -15.17
C SER A 82 0.79 5.64 -15.81
N ASP A 83 1.58 6.59 -15.35
CA ASP A 83 2.98 6.82 -15.79
C ASP A 83 3.98 5.93 -15.02
N PHE A 84 3.51 4.88 -14.35
CA PHE A 84 4.30 3.90 -13.57
C PHE A 84 3.82 2.49 -13.85
N ASN A 85 4.66 1.49 -13.53
CA ASN A 85 4.35 0.09 -13.77
C ASN A 85 3.62 -0.55 -12.57
N PHE A 86 2.70 -1.49 -12.88
CA PHE A 86 2.10 -2.40 -11.91
C PHE A 86 2.85 -3.73 -11.91
N HIS A 87 3.24 -4.19 -10.74
CA HIS A 87 3.94 -5.45 -10.54
C HIS A 87 3.01 -6.45 -9.85
N ASP A 88 3.09 -7.74 -10.17
CA ASP A 88 2.32 -8.76 -9.46
C ASP A 88 2.75 -8.89 -8.00
N HIS A 89 4.03 -8.72 -7.74
CA HIS A 89 4.66 -8.60 -6.42
C HIS A 89 6.03 -7.92 -6.56
N LEU A 90 6.60 -7.51 -5.44
CA LEU A 90 7.97 -7.00 -5.37
C LEU A 90 8.76 -7.80 -4.32
N LEU A 91 10.00 -8.11 -4.63
CA LEU A 91 10.94 -8.68 -3.68
C LEU A 91 12.18 -7.78 -3.62
N LEU A 92 12.35 -7.09 -2.50
CA LEU A 92 13.46 -6.17 -2.27
C LEU A 92 14.37 -6.70 -1.16
N THR A 93 15.67 -6.41 -1.27
CA THR A 93 16.61 -6.68 -0.18
C THR A 93 17.07 -5.34 0.42
N ILE A 94 16.74 -5.12 1.67
CA ILE A 94 17.09 -3.90 2.42
C ILE A 94 17.72 -4.33 3.74
N ASN A 95 18.94 -3.86 4.01
CA ASN A 95 19.70 -4.20 5.22
C ASN A 95 19.79 -5.72 5.47
N ASN A 96 20.11 -6.50 4.43
CA ASN A 96 20.20 -7.97 4.44
C ASN A 96 18.89 -8.70 4.78
N LYS A 97 17.76 -8.01 4.78
CA LYS A 97 16.43 -8.62 4.92
C LYS A 97 15.72 -8.65 3.57
N ARG A 98 15.14 -9.80 3.24
CA ARG A 98 14.31 -9.98 2.05
C ARG A 98 12.87 -9.59 2.40
N ILE A 99 12.34 -8.63 1.67
CA ILE A 99 11.04 -8.04 1.93
C ILE A 99 10.14 -8.33 0.73
N TYR A 100 9.05 -9.02 0.98
CA TYR A 100 8.05 -9.38 -0.02
C TYR A 100 6.86 -8.44 0.09
N PHE A 101 6.50 -7.81 -1.03
CA PHE A 101 5.33 -6.94 -1.13
C PHE A 101 4.34 -7.56 -2.09
N THR A 102 3.11 -7.73 -1.66
CA THR A 102 2.00 -8.28 -2.43
C THR A 102 0.70 -7.53 -2.10
N HIS A 103 -0.35 -7.73 -2.90
CA HIS A 103 -1.63 -7.13 -2.53
C HIS A 103 -2.29 -7.84 -1.34
N GLY A 104 -2.25 -9.16 -1.29
CA GLY A 104 -2.83 -9.94 -0.19
C GLY A 104 -3.96 -10.88 -0.61
N ASP A 105 -4.47 -10.74 -1.83
CA ASP A 105 -5.52 -11.60 -2.39
C ASP A 105 -5.01 -13.01 -2.72
N LYS A 106 -3.76 -13.12 -3.21
CA LYS A 106 -3.11 -14.40 -3.55
C LYS A 106 -2.22 -14.90 -2.42
N TYR A 107 -1.35 -14.05 -1.91
CA TYR A 107 -0.38 -14.39 -0.86
C TYR A 107 -0.57 -13.47 0.34
N ASN A 108 -0.56 -14.07 1.53
CA ASN A 108 -0.72 -13.40 2.83
C ASN A 108 -0.15 -14.31 3.94
N GLN A 109 -0.37 -14.00 5.20
CA GLN A 109 0.15 -14.80 6.33
C GLN A 109 -0.35 -16.27 6.38
N ASP A 110 -1.40 -16.60 5.65
CA ASP A 110 -2.02 -17.93 5.63
C ASP A 110 -1.74 -18.70 4.33
N VAL A 111 -1.37 -17.99 3.26
CA VAL A 111 -0.96 -18.53 1.96
C VAL A 111 0.36 -17.89 1.57
N LEU A 112 1.46 -18.61 1.77
CA LEU A 112 2.81 -18.09 1.52
C LEU A 112 3.24 -18.34 0.06
N PRO A 113 4.05 -17.44 -0.53
CA PRO A 113 4.71 -17.69 -1.81
C PRO A 113 5.85 -18.69 -1.66
N ASP A 114 6.36 -19.18 -2.79
CA ASP A 114 7.54 -20.08 -2.80
C ASP A 114 8.84 -19.32 -2.49
N GLU A 115 8.87 -18.01 -2.72
CA GLU A 115 10.04 -17.18 -2.46
C GLU A 115 10.29 -17.02 -0.96
N LYS A 116 11.57 -17.16 -0.59
CA LYS A 116 12.00 -16.91 0.79
C LYS A 116 11.99 -15.41 1.09
N PHE A 117 11.44 -15.03 2.23
CA PHE A 117 11.41 -13.66 2.75
C PHE A 117 11.54 -13.63 4.27
N ASP A 118 11.87 -12.47 4.81
CA ASP A 118 11.92 -12.19 6.26
C ASP A 118 10.69 -11.38 6.69
N ILE A 119 10.21 -10.49 5.81
CA ILE A 119 9.12 -9.56 6.05
C ILE A 119 8.17 -9.60 4.85
N MET A 120 6.87 -9.68 5.11
CA MET A 120 5.84 -9.56 4.08
C MET A 120 4.91 -8.40 4.41
N PHE A 121 4.75 -7.50 3.43
CA PHE A 121 3.73 -6.46 3.45
C PHE A 121 2.61 -6.80 2.47
N TYR A 122 1.37 -6.66 2.92
CA TYR A 122 0.19 -6.86 2.08
C TYR A 122 -0.99 -6.00 2.54
N GLY A 123 -1.87 -5.62 1.60
CA GLY A 123 -3.10 -4.85 1.80
C GLY A 123 -4.36 -5.71 1.83
N HIS A 124 -5.31 -5.41 0.96
CA HIS A 124 -6.53 -6.17 0.65
C HIS A 124 -7.56 -6.29 1.79
N PHE A 125 -7.13 -6.57 3.00
CA PHE A 125 -8.00 -6.77 4.17
C PHE A 125 -8.47 -5.47 4.82
N HIS A 126 -7.90 -4.32 4.44
CA HIS A 126 -8.19 -2.99 4.97
C HIS A 126 -8.03 -2.87 6.50
N THR A 127 -7.24 -3.73 7.09
CA THR A 127 -7.04 -3.81 8.54
C THR A 127 -5.57 -3.67 8.87
N GLY A 128 -5.20 -2.57 9.51
CA GLY A 128 -3.80 -2.28 9.85
C GLY A 128 -3.28 -3.19 10.98
N PHE A 129 -2.11 -3.81 10.78
CA PHE A 129 -1.42 -4.56 11.82
C PHE A 129 0.07 -4.77 11.51
N ILE A 130 0.83 -5.13 12.55
CA ILE A 130 2.19 -5.68 12.47
C ILE A 130 2.23 -6.91 13.38
N ARG A 131 2.60 -8.07 12.85
CA ARG A 131 2.63 -9.34 13.59
C ARG A 131 3.88 -10.14 13.29
N LYS A 132 4.39 -10.85 14.27
CA LYS A 132 5.45 -11.85 14.11
C LYS A 132 4.85 -13.25 14.23
N LYS A 133 5.16 -14.13 13.25
CA LYS A 133 4.74 -15.54 13.22
C LYS A 133 5.90 -16.36 12.67
N ASN A 134 6.38 -17.36 13.41
CA ASN A 134 7.44 -18.28 12.98
C ASN A 134 8.73 -17.57 12.44
N ASN A 135 9.23 -16.57 13.17
CA ASN A 135 10.36 -15.72 12.79
C ASN A 135 10.14 -14.80 11.57
N LEU A 136 9.01 -14.87 10.90
CA LEU A 136 8.61 -13.96 9.84
C LEU A 136 7.81 -12.78 10.43
N ILE A 137 7.93 -11.63 9.78
CA ILE A 137 7.13 -10.45 10.10
C ILE A 137 6.09 -10.28 8.99
N PHE A 138 4.83 -10.12 9.40
CA PHE A 138 3.70 -9.79 8.53
C PHE A 138 3.16 -8.42 8.92
N ALA A 139 2.96 -7.56 7.94
CA ALA A 139 2.43 -6.24 8.20
C ALA A 139 1.44 -5.81 7.11
N ASN A 140 0.39 -5.16 7.53
CA ASN A 140 -0.63 -4.59 6.66
C ASN A 140 -0.79 -3.11 7.01
N PRO A 141 -0.67 -2.18 6.04
CA PRO A 141 -0.84 -0.76 6.31
C PRO A 141 -2.29 -0.37 6.61
N GLY A 142 -3.24 -1.30 6.48
CA GLY A 142 -4.66 -0.98 6.47
C GLY A 142 -5.09 -0.43 5.12
N SER A 143 -6.21 0.28 5.08
CA SER A 143 -6.64 1.03 3.91
C SER A 143 -6.45 2.52 4.14
N LEU A 144 -5.94 3.21 3.12
CA LEU A 144 -5.81 4.65 3.17
C LEU A 144 -7.21 5.32 3.21
N SER A 145 -8.22 4.74 2.56
CA SER A 145 -9.54 5.35 2.36
C SER A 145 -10.73 4.62 2.98
N LEU A 146 -10.66 3.30 3.10
CA LEU A 146 -11.79 2.43 3.49
C LEU A 146 -11.37 1.43 4.58
N PRO A 147 -10.94 1.87 5.77
CA PRO A 147 -10.54 0.97 6.85
C PRO A 147 -11.70 0.08 7.30
N LYS A 148 -11.38 -1.15 7.73
CA LYS A 148 -12.33 -2.15 8.24
C LYS A 148 -11.98 -2.57 9.67
N ASN A 149 -12.87 -3.33 10.30
CA ASN A 149 -12.66 -3.94 11.62
C ASN A 149 -12.26 -2.92 12.71
N ASN A 150 -12.87 -1.73 12.70
CA ASN A 150 -12.60 -0.64 13.64
C ASN A 150 -11.14 -0.15 13.65
N THR A 151 -10.38 -0.40 12.56
CA THR A 151 -9.08 0.23 12.36
C THR A 151 -9.26 1.62 11.77
N ARG A 152 -8.20 2.43 11.80
CA ARG A 152 -8.21 3.79 11.28
C ARG A 152 -7.61 3.85 9.88
N HIS A 153 -7.79 4.97 9.21
CA HIS A 153 -7.05 5.33 8.01
C HIS A 153 -5.55 5.37 8.36
N SER A 154 -4.75 4.55 7.71
CA SER A 154 -3.39 4.30 8.18
C SER A 154 -2.41 4.00 7.04
N TYR A 155 -1.14 4.06 7.39
CA TYR A 155 0.00 3.72 6.55
C TYR A 155 1.12 3.12 7.41
N ILE A 156 2.10 2.52 6.78
CA ILE A 156 3.30 2.03 7.45
C ILE A 156 4.51 2.84 7.02
N ILE A 157 5.38 3.14 7.99
CA ILE A 157 6.75 3.55 7.75
C ILE A 157 7.67 2.41 8.13
N MET A 158 8.55 2.06 7.19
CA MET A 158 9.64 1.13 7.42
C MET A 158 10.98 1.86 7.20
N ASP A 159 11.84 1.82 8.18
CA ASP A 159 13.23 2.25 8.07
C ASP A 159 14.21 1.12 8.45
N SER A 160 15.51 1.42 8.58
CA SER A 160 16.54 0.42 8.91
C SER A 160 16.35 -0.26 10.26
N GLU A 161 15.61 0.35 11.17
CA GLU A 161 15.51 -0.07 12.56
C GLU A 161 14.11 -0.59 12.92
N LYS A 162 13.06 -0.07 12.23
CA LYS A 162 11.68 -0.24 12.70
C LYS A 162 10.64 -0.27 11.58
N ILE A 163 9.59 -1.05 11.83
CA ILE A 163 8.32 -1.00 11.08
C ILE A 163 7.29 -0.38 12.02
N THR A 164 6.64 0.69 11.58
CA THR A 164 5.68 1.44 12.41
C THR A 164 4.39 1.67 11.63
N LEU A 165 3.27 1.18 12.17
CA LEU A 165 1.93 1.52 11.70
C LEU A 165 1.54 2.88 12.28
N LYS A 166 1.08 3.79 11.44
CA LYS A 166 0.68 5.15 11.81
C LYS A 166 -0.71 5.47 11.27
N ASP A 167 -1.50 6.12 12.09
CA ASP A 167 -2.80 6.66 11.69
C ASP A 167 -2.62 7.99 10.95
N ILE A 168 -3.50 8.26 9.98
CA ILE A 168 -3.61 9.57 9.35
C ILE A 168 -4.24 10.52 10.36
N SER A 169 -3.54 11.62 10.69
CA SER A 169 -4.04 12.61 11.63
C SER A 169 -5.33 13.25 11.13
N GLY A 170 -6.37 13.29 11.97
CA GLY A 170 -7.65 13.91 11.67
C GLY A 170 -8.68 12.99 10.99
N SER A 171 -8.40 11.71 10.90
CA SER A 171 -9.37 10.69 10.43
C SER A 171 -10.16 10.06 11.56
#